data_9fc4c875750e6da5463842aac9439c35
#
_entry.id   9fc4c875750e6da5463842aac9439c35
#
_cell.length_a   1.000
_cell.length_b   1.000
_cell.length_c   1.000
_cell.angle_alpha   90.00
_cell.angle_beta   90.00
_cell.angle_gamma   90.00
#
_symmetry.space_group_name_H-M   'P 1'
#
loop_
_entity.id
_entity.type
_entity.pdbx_description
1 polymer ?
#
loop_
_entity_poly.entity_id
_entity_poly.type
_entity_poly.pdbx_seq_one_letter_code
_entity_poly.pdbx_strand_id
1 'polypeptide(L)'
;MTEFVFPLTGVEKARLRAGLEAAFTIPIIDDVEDFVWEALFHYVKNIPLPDPITQGRTKQLFDAVASDGRGWSLKTLVSRNFTVGSSFEFVIQRANIFQKAAQLGFPEGLNSSSDIANLGAALIRHWNEKHQRDCIAQNVTDPPIVILLKNRLRKRLAYVEFAYPILQEADYRWRWSREGGFGLQGWKDEQVHLKWYPSGTQLFQVFQMPENAYYFELEWQKATLSNFVENVIRTLAE
;
A
#
# COMPACT_ATOMS: atom_id res chain seq x y z
N MET A 1 11.06 -17.85 -4.99
CA MET A 1 10.12 -17.30 -3.97
C MET A 1 10.68 -15.96 -3.51
N THR A 2 9.91 -14.92 -3.59
CA THR A 2 10.31 -13.61 -3.03
C THR A 2 10.13 -13.68 -1.53
N GLU A 3 11.23 -13.63 -0.76
CA GLU A 3 11.14 -13.58 0.70
C GLU A 3 10.57 -12.23 1.15
N PHE A 4 9.84 -12.22 2.26
CA PHE A 4 9.43 -10.98 2.89
C PHE A 4 10.65 -10.27 3.47
N VAL A 5 10.72 -8.96 3.31
CA VAL A 5 11.84 -8.16 3.81
C VAL A 5 11.89 -8.16 5.34
N PHE A 6 10.72 -7.98 5.98
CA PHE A 6 10.57 -7.99 7.44
C PHE A 6 9.38 -8.87 7.87
N PRO A 7 9.48 -10.19 7.72
CA PRO A 7 8.35 -11.10 7.95
C PRO A 7 7.81 -11.00 9.37
N LEU A 8 6.49 -11.20 9.51
CA LEU A 8 5.84 -11.21 10.82
C LEU A 8 6.34 -12.39 11.67
N THR A 9 6.79 -12.10 12.88
CA THR A 9 7.06 -13.09 13.92
C THR A 9 5.78 -13.74 14.44
N GLY A 10 5.88 -14.81 15.21
CA GLY A 10 4.73 -15.45 15.85
C GLY A 10 3.95 -14.49 16.77
N VAL A 11 4.66 -13.66 17.53
CA VAL A 11 4.04 -12.64 18.41
C VAL A 11 3.32 -11.57 17.60
N GLU A 12 3.93 -11.09 16.52
CA GLU A 12 3.32 -10.08 15.63
C GLU A 12 2.08 -10.64 14.92
N LYS A 13 2.10 -11.89 14.49
CA LYS A 13 0.91 -12.56 13.94
C LYS A 13 -0.25 -12.64 14.95
N ALA A 14 0.06 -12.97 16.20
CA ALA A 14 -0.95 -13.01 17.25
C ALA A 14 -1.52 -11.60 17.54
N ARG A 15 -0.66 -10.57 17.64
CA ARG A 15 -1.08 -9.17 17.78
C ARG A 15 -1.93 -8.68 16.62
N LEU A 16 -1.56 -9.05 15.39
CA LEU A 16 -2.31 -8.69 14.18
C LEU A 16 -3.74 -9.23 14.24
N ARG A 17 -3.90 -10.51 14.57
CA ARG A 17 -5.22 -11.12 14.69
C ARG A 17 -6.04 -10.46 15.79
N ALA A 18 -5.51 -10.37 17.00
CA ALA A 18 -6.20 -9.78 18.14
C ALA A 18 -6.59 -8.31 17.91
N GLY A 19 -5.69 -7.52 17.30
CA GLY A 19 -5.95 -6.12 16.98
C GLY A 19 -7.03 -5.94 15.93
N LEU A 20 -7.05 -6.79 14.90
CA LEU A 20 -8.10 -6.77 13.88
C LEU A 20 -9.45 -7.22 14.43
N GLU A 21 -9.49 -8.28 15.26
CA GLU A 21 -10.72 -8.74 15.92
C GLU A 21 -11.28 -7.63 16.82
N ALA A 22 -10.42 -6.97 17.61
CA ALA A 22 -10.81 -5.83 18.42
C ALA A 22 -11.37 -4.68 17.58
N ALA A 23 -10.68 -4.29 16.50
CA ALA A 23 -11.15 -3.23 15.61
C ALA A 23 -12.51 -3.54 15.00
N PHE A 24 -12.71 -4.75 14.48
CA PHE A 24 -13.99 -5.15 13.89
C PHE A 24 -15.12 -5.31 14.92
N THR A 25 -14.79 -5.50 16.19
CA THR A 25 -15.77 -5.55 17.30
C THR A 25 -16.36 -4.17 17.61
N ILE A 26 -15.62 -3.08 17.33
CA ILE A 26 -16.07 -1.70 17.58
C ILE A 26 -17.31 -1.38 16.71
N PRO A 27 -18.43 -0.92 17.31
CA PRO A 27 -19.69 -0.75 16.60
C PRO A 27 -19.65 0.21 15.41
N ILE A 28 -18.78 1.23 15.48
CA ILE A 28 -18.67 2.30 14.49
C ILE A 28 -17.60 2.03 13.40
N ILE A 29 -16.84 0.94 13.51
CA ILE A 29 -15.83 0.56 12.54
C ILE A 29 -16.39 -0.52 11.62
N ASP A 30 -16.78 -0.17 10.41
CA ASP A 30 -17.28 -1.11 9.42
C ASP A 30 -16.18 -1.76 8.58
N ASP A 31 -15.04 -1.09 8.44
CA ASP A 31 -13.86 -1.61 7.76
C ASP A 31 -12.57 -1.11 8.42
N VAL A 32 -11.50 -1.84 8.25
CA VAL A 32 -10.15 -1.39 8.56
C VAL A 32 -9.66 -0.54 7.38
N GLU A 33 -9.92 0.76 7.48
CA GLU A 33 -9.44 1.76 6.54
C GLU A 33 -7.96 2.09 6.79
N ASP A 34 -7.36 2.88 5.91
CA ASP A 34 -5.91 3.14 5.94
C ASP A 34 -5.41 3.59 7.32
N PHE A 35 -6.09 4.55 7.96
CA PHE A 35 -5.66 5.08 9.27
C PHE A 35 -5.77 4.05 10.41
N VAL A 36 -6.78 3.17 10.37
CA VAL A 36 -6.93 2.07 11.34
C VAL A 36 -5.86 1.03 11.11
N TRP A 37 -5.56 0.73 9.83
CA TRP A 37 -4.50 -0.18 9.46
C TRP A 37 -3.13 0.33 9.90
N GLU A 38 -2.82 1.60 9.66
CA GLU A 38 -1.60 2.24 10.12
C GLU A 38 -1.43 2.09 11.63
N ALA A 39 -2.46 2.46 12.41
CA ALA A 39 -2.43 2.35 13.88
C ALA A 39 -2.24 0.91 14.37
N LEU A 40 -2.96 -0.05 13.76
CA LEU A 40 -2.80 -1.47 14.07
C LEU A 40 -1.41 -1.99 13.72
N PHE A 41 -0.84 -1.57 12.59
CA PHE A 41 0.50 -1.99 12.19
C PHE A 41 1.57 -1.48 13.17
N HIS A 42 1.45 -0.23 13.62
CA HIS A 42 2.32 0.32 14.67
C HIS A 42 2.24 -0.53 15.95
N TYR A 43 1.04 -0.89 16.39
CA TYR A 43 0.85 -1.80 17.53
C TYR A 43 1.47 -3.18 17.28
N VAL A 44 1.27 -3.76 16.10
CA VAL A 44 1.82 -5.08 15.72
C VAL A 44 3.34 -5.09 15.78
N LYS A 45 3.97 -4.09 15.21
CA LYS A 45 5.43 -3.93 15.13
C LYS A 45 6.06 -3.31 16.38
N ASN A 46 5.24 -2.90 17.35
CA ASN A 46 5.68 -2.18 18.54
C ASN A 46 6.46 -0.89 18.22
N ILE A 47 5.93 -0.15 17.24
CA ILE A 47 6.46 1.15 16.82
C ILE A 47 5.60 2.23 17.48
N PRO A 48 6.17 3.27 18.12
CA PRO A 48 5.40 4.38 18.65
C PRO A 48 4.55 5.04 17.56
N LEU A 49 3.28 5.33 17.85
CA LEU A 49 2.46 6.15 16.97
C LEU A 49 3.01 7.59 16.96
N PRO A 50 3.13 8.23 15.79
CA PRO A 50 3.49 9.62 15.73
C PRO A 50 2.40 10.47 16.42
N ASP A 51 2.81 11.46 17.20
CA ASP A 51 1.89 12.40 17.82
C ASP A 51 1.23 13.27 16.72
N PRO A 52 -0.09 13.19 16.54
CA PRO A 52 -0.78 13.93 15.49
C PRO A 52 -0.77 15.45 15.71
N ILE A 53 -0.44 15.92 16.91
CA ILE A 53 -0.37 17.35 17.25
C ILE A 53 0.99 17.92 16.85
N THR A 54 2.07 17.19 17.13
CA THR A 54 3.44 17.65 16.90
C THR A 54 4.01 17.19 15.56
N GLN A 55 3.52 16.08 15.06
CA GLN A 55 3.95 15.48 13.79
C GLN A 55 2.77 15.46 12.81
N GLY A 56 2.54 16.57 12.12
CA GLY A 56 1.52 16.62 11.07
C GLY A 56 1.74 15.49 10.06
N ARG A 57 0.64 14.89 9.56
CA ARG A 57 0.69 13.86 8.50
C ARG A 57 1.45 14.40 7.29
N THR A 58 2.65 13.93 7.11
CA THR A 58 3.46 14.22 5.94
C THR A 58 3.05 13.30 4.80
N LYS A 59 3.02 13.81 3.56
CA LYS A 59 2.72 12.99 2.36
C LYS A 59 3.94 12.15 1.95
N GLN A 60 4.56 11.46 2.91
CA GLN A 60 5.69 10.58 2.71
C GLN A 60 5.25 9.18 2.27
N LEU A 61 6.17 8.37 1.77
CA LEU A 61 5.86 7.03 1.27
C LEU A 61 5.69 5.98 2.36
N PHE A 62 6.39 6.16 3.50
CA PHE A 62 6.39 5.17 4.57
C PHE A 62 5.46 5.60 5.68
N ASP A 63 4.46 4.75 5.92
CA ASP A 63 3.39 4.98 6.88
C ASP A 63 3.82 4.55 8.30
N ALA A 64 4.79 3.64 8.41
CA ALA A 64 5.39 3.22 9.67
C ALA A 64 6.92 3.17 9.52
N VAL A 65 7.63 3.80 10.45
CA VAL A 65 9.10 3.82 10.49
C VAL A 65 9.57 3.53 11.90
N ALA A 66 10.41 2.51 12.04
CA ALA A 66 11.04 2.15 13.30
C ALA A 66 12.31 2.98 13.53
N SER A 67 12.72 3.10 14.78
CA SER A 67 13.92 3.86 15.18
C SER A 67 15.24 3.32 14.61
N ASP A 68 15.25 2.07 14.16
CA ASP A 68 16.39 1.42 13.52
C ASP A 68 16.42 1.60 11.99
N GLY A 69 15.56 2.44 11.43
CA GLY A 69 15.51 2.73 10.00
C GLY A 69 14.70 1.74 9.15
N ARG A 70 14.06 0.75 9.76
CA ARG A 70 13.08 -0.07 9.03
C ARG A 70 11.82 0.75 8.77
N GLY A 71 11.31 0.67 7.54
CA GLY A 71 10.12 1.40 7.14
C GLY A 71 9.18 0.54 6.31
N TRP A 72 7.89 0.87 6.32
CA TRP A 72 6.85 0.14 5.60
C TRP A 72 5.85 1.10 4.97
N SER A 73 5.51 0.83 3.71
CA SER A 73 4.36 1.46 3.07
C SER A 73 3.15 0.54 3.20
N LEU A 74 2.09 1.02 3.80
CA LEU A 74 0.93 0.23 4.18
C LEU A 74 -0.23 0.43 3.21
N LYS A 75 -0.88 -0.66 2.81
CA LYS A 75 -2.04 -0.64 1.93
C LYS A 75 -3.12 -1.59 2.44
N THR A 76 -4.37 -1.27 2.17
CA THR A 76 -5.50 -2.18 2.36
C THR A 76 -6.18 -2.44 1.03
N LEU A 77 -6.63 -3.67 0.80
CA LEU A 77 -7.40 -4.04 -0.37
C LEU A 77 -8.57 -4.95 -0.01
N VAL A 78 -9.70 -4.72 -0.66
CA VAL A 78 -10.82 -5.65 -0.64
C VAL A 78 -10.80 -6.45 -1.94
N SER A 79 -10.68 -7.77 -1.84
CA SER A 79 -10.68 -8.68 -2.99
C SER A 79 -11.64 -9.84 -2.76
N ARG A 80 -12.27 -10.31 -3.84
CA ARG A 80 -13.09 -11.51 -3.79
C ARG A 80 -12.26 -12.78 -3.75
N ASN A 81 -11.12 -12.75 -4.42
CA ASN A 81 -10.21 -13.87 -4.52
C ASN A 81 -8.77 -13.40 -4.27
N PHE A 82 -8.11 -14.05 -3.34
CA PHE A 82 -6.70 -13.85 -3.01
C PHE A 82 -5.99 -15.17 -2.65
N THR A 83 -6.25 -16.18 -3.47
CA THR A 83 -5.45 -17.42 -3.45
C THR A 83 -4.12 -17.20 -4.16
N VAL A 84 -3.15 -18.07 -3.92
CA VAL A 84 -1.85 -18.05 -4.61
C VAL A 84 -2.05 -17.93 -6.12
N GLY A 85 -1.27 -17.08 -6.75
CA GLY A 85 -1.36 -16.79 -8.19
C GLY A 85 -2.50 -15.84 -8.60
N SER A 86 -3.44 -15.49 -7.71
CA SER A 86 -4.45 -14.46 -8.01
C SER A 86 -3.79 -13.11 -8.25
N SER A 87 -4.18 -12.43 -9.32
CA SER A 87 -3.69 -11.09 -9.65
C SER A 87 -4.52 -10.02 -8.97
N PHE A 88 -3.86 -8.99 -8.47
CA PHE A 88 -4.48 -7.78 -7.92
C PHE A 88 -3.62 -6.55 -8.23
N GLU A 89 -4.27 -5.39 -8.16
CA GLU A 89 -3.59 -4.12 -8.39
C GLU A 89 -3.85 -3.15 -7.24
N PHE A 90 -2.88 -2.30 -6.94
CA PHE A 90 -3.02 -1.26 -5.96
C PHE A 90 -2.24 -0.01 -6.35
N VAL A 91 -2.69 1.13 -5.85
CA VAL A 91 -2.06 2.42 -6.09
C VAL A 91 -0.74 2.49 -5.34
N ILE A 92 0.36 2.63 -6.08
CA ILE A 92 1.68 2.86 -5.48
C ILE A 92 1.98 4.35 -5.33
N GLN A 93 1.45 5.19 -6.23
CA GLN A 93 1.71 6.62 -6.23
C GLN A 93 0.66 7.41 -7.03
N ARG A 94 0.48 8.68 -6.65
CA ARG A 94 -0.11 9.67 -7.56
C ARG A 94 0.96 10.21 -8.50
N ALA A 95 0.72 10.12 -9.80
CA ALA A 95 1.67 10.47 -10.84
C ALA A 95 1.01 11.39 -11.90
N ASN A 96 1.02 12.69 -11.63
CA ASN A 96 0.56 13.69 -12.60
C ASN A 96 1.69 14.04 -13.58
N ILE A 97 1.99 13.11 -14.48
CA ILE A 97 3.12 13.21 -15.40
C ILE A 97 2.96 14.35 -16.39
N PHE A 98 1.75 14.64 -16.84
CA PHE A 98 1.52 15.73 -17.79
C PHE A 98 1.94 17.10 -17.25
N GLN A 99 1.82 17.32 -15.94
CA GLN A 99 2.24 18.57 -15.30
C GLN A 99 3.71 18.56 -14.84
N LYS A 100 4.28 17.38 -14.65
CA LYS A 100 5.62 17.24 -14.05
C LYS A 100 6.72 16.88 -15.04
N ALA A 101 6.38 16.60 -16.29
CA ALA A 101 7.31 16.10 -17.29
C ALA A 101 8.57 16.99 -17.43
N ALA A 102 8.40 18.30 -17.53
CA ALA A 102 9.53 19.23 -17.65
C ALA A 102 10.46 19.18 -16.42
N GLN A 103 9.91 19.06 -15.21
CA GLN A 103 10.70 18.91 -13.97
C GLN A 103 11.51 17.61 -13.95
N LEU A 104 11.02 16.58 -14.65
CA LEU A 104 11.66 15.28 -14.80
C LEU A 104 12.62 15.22 -16.00
N GLY A 105 12.86 16.33 -16.70
CA GLY A 105 13.73 16.39 -17.87
C GLY A 105 13.13 15.87 -19.17
N PHE A 106 11.80 15.80 -19.26
CA PHE A 106 11.07 15.47 -20.49
C PHE A 106 10.50 16.74 -21.16
N PRO A 107 10.10 16.67 -22.44
CA PRO A 107 9.49 17.80 -23.12
C PRO A 107 8.27 18.34 -22.38
N GLU A 108 8.09 19.66 -22.38
CA GLU A 108 6.88 20.30 -21.90
C GLU A 108 5.67 19.89 -22.72
N GLY A 109 4.49 19.89 -22.07
CA GLY A 109 3.22 19.61 -22.76
C GLY A 109 2.98 18.15 -23.12
N LEU A 110 3.64 17.20 -22.44
CA LEU A 110 3.27 15.79 -22.58
C LEU A 110 1.77 15.60 -22.37
N ASN A 111 1.16 14.81 -23.23
CA ASN A 111 -0.26 14.48 -23.22
C ASN A 111 -0.48 13.05 -23.74
N SER A 112 -1.72 12.61 -23.83
CA SER A 112 -2.06 11.25 -24.29
C SER A 112 -1.65 10.94 -25.73
N SER A 113 -1.34 11.93 -26.54
CA SER A 113 -0.85 11.77 -27.93
C SER A 113 0.68 11.81 -28.04
N SER A 114 1.37 12.05 -26.92
CA SER A 114 2.83 12.06 -26.88
C SER A 114 3.40 10.66 -27.06
N ASP A 115 4.70 10.58 -27.38
CA ASP A 115 5.41 9.32 -27.48
C ASP A 115 5.24 8.49 -26.19
N ILE A 116 4.76 7.27 -26.37
CA ILE A 116 4.44 6.33 -25.28
C ILE A 116 5.69 5.98 -24.47
N ALA A 117 6.87 5.87 -25.11
CA ALA A 117 8.11 5.59 -24.43
C ALA A 117 8.49 6.72 -23.46
N ASN A 118 8.34 7.98 -23.89
CA ASN A 118 8.58 9.15 -23.04
C ASN A 118 7.62 9.20 -21.85
N LEU A 119 6.34 8.86 -22.05
CA LEU A 119 5.37 8.79 -20.95
C LEU A 119 5.75 7.71 -19.93
N GLY A 120 6.13 6.55 -20.41
CA GLY A 120 6.57 5.43 -19.56
C GLY A 120 7.84 5.77 -18.77
N ALA A 121 8.84 6.33 -19.44
CA ALA A 121 10.09 6.77 -18.82
C ALA A 121 9.83 7.85 -17.75
N ALA A 122 8.95 8.82 -18.04
CA ALA A 122 8.58 9.86 -17.08
C ALA A 122 7.89 9.30 -15.84
N LEU A 123 7.02 8.27 -16.00
CA LEU A 123 6.39 7.57 -14.88
C LEU A 123 7.41 6.88 -13.98
N ILE A 124 8.35 6.15 -14.58
CA ILE A 124 9.41 5.43 -13.85
C ILE A 124 10.32 6.41 -13.11
N ARG A 125 10.76 7.46 -13.78
CA ARG A 125 11.61 8.49 -13.15
C ARG A 125 10.91 9.17 -12.00
N HIS A 126 9.67 9.59 -12.18
CA HIS A 126 8.87 10.20 -11.11
C HIS A 126 8.71 9.28 -9.89
N TRP A 127 8.51 7.99 -10.12
CA TRP A 127 8.43 7.00 -9.05
C TRP A 127 9.76 6.86 -8.31
N ASN A 128 10.86 6.63 -9.04
CA ASN A 128 12.18 6.40 -8.45
C ASN A 128 12.69 7.63 -7.68
N GLU A 129 12.48 8.85 -8.21
CA GLU A 129 12.85 10.09 -7.52
C GLU A 129 12.07 10.26 -6.21
N LYS A 130 10.76 9.97 -6.22
CA LYS A 130 9.98 10.04 -4.99
C LYS A 130 10.44 9.00 -3.99
N HIS A 131 10.66 7.76 -4.42
CA HIS A 131 11.17 6.68 -3.57
C HIS A 131 12.49 7.08 -2.91
N GLN A 132 13.48 7.47 -3.71
CA GLN A 132 14.78 7.87 -3.21
C GLN A 132 14.72 9.05 -2.23
N ARG A 133 13.96 10.08 -2.58
CA ARG A 133 13.79 11.26 -1.72
C ARG A 133 13.17 10.89 -0.37
N ASP A 134 12.12 10.08 -0.38
CA ASP A 134 11.39 9.73 0.83
C ASP A 134 12.16 8.71 1.69
N CYS A 135 12.96 7.81 1.08
CA CYS A 135 13.93 6.98 1.79
C CYS A 135 14.96 7.83 2.56
N ILE A 136 15.53 8.83 1.89
CA ILE A 136 16.49 9.73 2.54
C ILE A 136 15.81 10.54 3.65
N ALA A 137 14.65 11.13 3.38
CA ALA A 137 13.94 11.98 4.32
C ALA A 137 13.48 11.24 5.59
N GLN A 138 13.15 9.95 5.47
CA GLN A 138 12.70 9.11 6.58
C GLN A 138 13.78 8.17 7.12
N ASN A 139 15.02 8.25 6.58
CA ASN A 139 16.14 7.38 6.93
C ASN A 139 15.78 5.88 6.85
N VAL A 140 15.15 5.49 5.75
CA VAL A 140 14.67 4.12 5.51
C VAL A 140 15.50 3.47 4.40
N THR A 141 15.91 2.22 4.62
CA THR A 141 16.58 1.37 3.63
C THR A 141 15.74 0.12 3.35
N ASP A 142 15.73 -0.31 2.08
CA ASP A 142 15.06 -1.54 1.63
C ASP A 142 13.62 -1.73 2.14
N PRO A 143 12.75 -0.72 2.01
CA PRO A 143 11.41 -0.78 2.56
C PRO A 143 10.51 -1.74 1.77
N PRO A 144 9.62 -2.50 2.44
CA PRO A 144 8.55 -3.22 1.78
C PRO A 144 7.29 -2.39 1.62
N ILE A 145 6.47 -2.83 0.66
CA ILE A 145 5.04 -2.53 0.63
C ILE A 145 4.32 -3.68 1.32
N VAL A 146 3.48 -3.34 2.27
CA VAL A 146 2.65 -4.31 3.01
C VAL A 146 1.20 -4.11 2.64
N ILE A 147 0.54 -5.19 2.28
CA ILE A 147 -0.87 -5.17 1.90
C ILE A 147 -1.66 -6.09 2.81
N LEU A 148 -2.70 -5.54 3.44
CA LEU A 148 -3.73 -6.31 4.10
C LEU A 148 -4.89 -6.53 3.13
N LEU A 149 -5.01 -7.75 2.59
CA LEU A 149 -6.16 -8.13 1.77
C LEU A 149 -7.28 -8.63 2.68
N LYS A 150 -8.50 -8.20 2.36
CA LYS A 150 -9.72 -8.55 3.11
C LYS A 150 -10.77 -9.07 2.14
N ASN A 151 -11.49 -10.13 2.50
CA ASN A 151 -12.71 -10.47 1.80
C ASN A 151 -13.84 -9.50 2.19
N ARG A 152 -14.96 -9.51 1.45
CA ARG A 152 -16.09 -8.60 1.73
C ARG A 152 -16.68 -8.76 3.13
N LEU A 153 -16.64 -9.96 3.69
CA LEU A 153 -17.15 -10.23 5.03
C LEU A 153 -16.13 -9.92 6.14
N ARG A 154 -14.89 -9.53 5.78
CA ARG A 154 -13.77 -9.25 6.68
C ARG A 154 -13.43 -10.40 7.64
N LYS A 155 -13.82 -11.63 7.28
CA LYS A 155 -13.52 -12.83 8.09
C LYS A 155 -12.30 -13.57 7.61
N ARG A 156 -12.01 -13.52 6.30
CA ARG A 156 -10.82 -14.09 5.70
C ARG A 156 -9.90 -12.97 5.24
N LEU A 157 -8.66 -13.01 5.68
CA LEU A 157 -7.64 -11.99 5.41
C LEU A 157 -6.35 -12.65 4.92
N ALA A 158 -5.53 -11.83 4.28
CA ALA A 158 -4.16 -12.20 3.97
C ALA A 158 -3.24 -11.00 4.17
N TYR A 159 -2.11 -11.23 4.81
CA TYR A 159 -1.00 -10.29 4.90
C TYR A 159 0.03 -10.70 3.86
N VAL A 160 0.42 -9.76 3.04
CA VAL A 160 1.50 -9.93 2.07
C VAL A 160 2.47 -8.79 2.13
N GLU A 161 3.72 -9.07 1.78
CA GLU A 161 4.79 -8.11 1.77
C GLU A 161 5.55 -8.24 0.46
N PHE A 162 5.82 -7.11 -0.16
CA PHE A 162 6.61 -7.03 -1.39
C PHE A 162 7.74 -6.05 -1.19
N ALA A 163 8.93 -6.36 -1.71
CA ALA A 163 10.00 -5.39 -1.79
C ALA A 163 9.51 -4.13 -2.53
N TYR A 164 9.84 -2.96 -2.03
CA TYR A 164 9.50 -1.70 -2.69
C TYR A 164 10.28 -1.60 -4.00
N PRO A 165 9.63 -1.54 -5.17
CA PRO A 165 10.35 -1.72 -6.42
C PRO A 165 11.12 -0.46 -6.81
N ILE A 166 12.39 -0.64 -7.16
CA ILE A 166 13.13 0.32 -8.00
C ILE A 166 12.89 -0.10 -9.43
N LEU A 167 12.27 0.76 -10.22
CA LEU A 167 11.88 0.46 -11.58
C LEU A 167 12.99 0.84 -12.56
N GLN A 168 13.25 -0.02 -13.56
CA GLN A 168 14.20 0.25 -14.63
C GLN A 168 13.43 0.54 -15.92
N GLU A 169 13.74 1.64 -16.61
CA GLU A 169 13.06 2.01 -17.84
C GLU A 169 13.15 0.93 -18.92
N ALA A 170 14.32 0.27 -19.02
CA ALA A 170 14.59 -0.77 -20.00
C ALA A 170 13.78 -2.07 -19.79
N ASP A 171 13.21 -2.27 -18.59
CA ASP A 171 12.45 -3.47 -18.26
C ASP A 171 11.05 -3.46 -18.89
N TYR A 172 10.55 -2.30 -19.29
CA TYR A 172 9.15 -2.15 -19.64
C TYR A 172 8.92 -1.78 -21.09
N ARG A 173 7.95 -2.48 -21.71
CA ARG A 173 7.32 -2.05 -22.97
C ARG A 173 6.01 -1.40 -22.63
N TRP A 174 5.73 -0.24 -23.21
CA TRP A 174 4.55 0.53 -22.90
C TRP A 174 3.52 0.46 -24.04
N ARG A 175 2.26 0.36 -23.68
CA ARG A 175 1.14 0.44 -24.63
C ARG A 175 -0.13 0.96 -23.95
N TRP A 176 -0.98 1.63 -24.71
CA TRP A 176 -2.32 1.96 -24.24
C TRP A 176 -3.18 0.70 -24.14
N SER A 177 -4.02 0.61 -23.08
CA SER A 177 -4.96 -0.53 -22.89
C SER A 177 -6.07 -0.55 -23.94
N ARG A 178 -6.40 0.61 -24.53
CA ARG A 178 -7.35 0.80 -25.62
C ARG A 178 -6.85 1.92 -26.52
N GLU A 179 -7.26 1.91 -27.79
CA GLU A 179 -7.10 3.07 -28.67
C GLU A 179 -7.79 4.28 -28.03
N GLY A 180 -7.14 5.45 -28.03
CA GLY A 180 -7.64 6.68 -27.41
C GLY A 180 -7.17 6.98 -25.99
N GLY A 181 -6.27 6.18 -25.41
CA GLY A 181 -5.50 6.59 -24.23
C GLY A 181 -6.20 6.41 -22.85
N PHE A 182 -6.99 5.36 -22.68
CA PHE A 182 -7.70 5.12 -21.42
C PHE A 182 -6.76 4.80 -20.24
N GLY A 183 -5.74 4.00 -20.45
CA GLY A 183 -4.76 3.63 -19.44
C GLY A 183 -3.46 3.16 -20.08
N LEU A 184 -2.32 3.65 -19.58
CA LEU A 184 -1.01 3.24 -20.05
C LEU A 184 -0.54 2.04 -19.24
N GLN A 185 -0.14 0.98 -19.94
CA GLN A 185 0.30 -0.29 -19.34
C GLN A 185 1.78 -0.49 -19.58
N GLY A 186 2.53 -0.74 -18.50
CA GLY A 186 3.92 -1.19 -18.52
C GLY A 186 3.99 -2.71 -18.46
N TRP A 187 4.49 -3.31 -19.51
CA TRP A 187 4.63 -4.74 -19.72
C TRP A 187 6.08 -5.19 -19.49
N LYS A 188 6.25 -6.21 -18.68
CA LYS A 188 7.50 -6.91 -18.44
C LYS A 188 7.20 -8.40 -18.48
N ASP A 189 8.09 -9.21 -19.12
CA ASP A 189 7.92 -10.67 -19.25
C ASP A 189 6.51 -11.09 -19.70
N GLU A 190 6.00 -10.40 -20.73
CA GLU A 190 4.66 -10.60 -21.33
C GLU A 190 3.48 -10.44 -20.37
N GLN A 191 3.71 -9.81 -19.21
CA GLN A 191 2.70 -9.53 -18.20
C GLN A 191 2.60 -8.03 -17.92
N VAL A 192 1.41 -7.57 -17.54
CA VAL A 192 1.21 -6.19 -17.07
C VAL A 192 1.69 -6.08 -15.65
N HIS A 193 2.70 -5.25 -15.42
CA HIS A 193 3.23 -4.97 -14.09
C HIS A 193 2.85 -3.59 -13.57
N LEU A 194 2.64 -2.64 -14.49
CA LEU A 194 2.29 -1.27 -14.14
C LEU A 194 1.06 -0.83 -14.95
N LYS A 195 0.21 -0.02 -14.33
CA LYS A 195 -0.89 0.66 -15.01
C LYS A 195 -0.94 2.11 -14.54
N TRP A 196 -1.06 3.03 -15.48
CA TRP A 196 -1.26 4.43 -15.16
C TRP A 196 -2.53 4.96 -15.80
N TYR A 197 -3.37 5.60 -15.01
CA TYR A 197 -4.61 6.21 -15.47
C TYR A 197 -4.47 7.73 -15.43
N PRO A 198 -4.34 8.40 -16.59
CA PRO A 198 -4.15 9.85 -16.67
C PRO A 198 -5.26 10.64 -15.98
N SER A 199 -6.51 10.23 -16.13
CA SER A 199 -7.69 10.91 -15.54
C SER A 199 -7.66 10.92 -14.02
N GLY A 200 -7.17 9.86 -13.39
CA GLY A 200 -7.03 9.74 -11.93
C GLY A 200 -5.63 10.11 -11.42
N THR A 201 -4.70 10.38 -12.33
CA THR A 201 -3.27 10.59 -12.00
C THR A 201 -2.69 9.52 -11.07
N GLN A 202 -3.11 8.26 -11.23
CA GLN A 202 -2.74 7.16 -10.35
C GLN A 202 -1.89 6.14 -11.09
N LEU A 203 -0.75 5.80 -10.49
CA LEU A 203 0.12 4.69 -10.91
C LEU A 203 -0.17 3.49 -10.02
N PHE A 204 -0.55 2.39 -10.66
CA PHE A 204 -0.81 1.11 -10.02
C PHE A 204 0.32 0.14 -10.30
N GLN A 205 0.59 -0.72 -9.35
CA GLN A 205 1.38 -1.92 -9.53
C GLN A 205 0.45 -3.13 -9.54
N VAL A 206 0.75 -4.08 -10.43
CA VAL A 206 0.04 -5.36 -10.54
C VAL A 206 0.92 -6.44 -9.92
N PHE A 207 0.37 -7.20 -8.98
CA PHE A 207 1.05 -8.30 -8.32
C PHE A 207 0.25 -9.58 -8.43
N GLN A 208 0.97 -10.69 -8.36
CA GLN A 208 0.37 -11.99 -8.12
C GLN A 208 0.52 -12.36 -6.65
N MET A 209 -0.53 -12.96 -6.09
CA MET A 209 -0.52 -13.42 -4.70
C MET A 209 0.59 -14.45 -4.50
N PRO A 210 1.57 -14.19 -3.62
CA PRO A 210 2.72 -15.07 -3.45
C PRO A 210 2.37 -16.30 -2.60
N GLU A 211 3.17 -17.35 -2.74
CA GLU A 211 3.01 -18.59 -1.96
C GLU A 211 3.24 -18.40 -0.46
N ASN A 212 4.09 -17.45 -0.09
CA ASN A 212 4.45 -17.16 1.31
C ASN A 212 3.50 -16.15 1.98
N ALA A 213 2.37 -15.81 1.35
CA ALA A 213 1.34 -14.97 1.97
C ALA A 213 0.84 -15.58 3.29
N TYR A 214 0.66 -14.75 4.31
CA TYR A 214 0.09 -15.19 5.57
C TYR A 214 -1.42 -15.06 5.55
N TYR A 215 -2.09 -16.20 5.35
CA TYR A 215 -3.56 -16.29 5.39
C TYR A 215 -4.04 -16.55 6.81
N PHE A 216 -5.15 -15.91 7.19
CA PHE A 216 -5.80 -16.14 8.46
C PHE A 216 -7.28 -15.80 8.43
N GLU A 217 -8.02 -16.36 9.38
CA GLU A 217 -9.44 -16.09 9.57
C GLU A 217 -9.63 -15.42 10.93
N LEU A 218 -10.65 -14.56 11.01
CA LEU A 218 -11.03 -13.84 12.21
C LEU A 218 -12.43 -14.25 12.64
N GLU A 219 -12.62 -14.34 13.94
CA GLU A 219 -13.94 -14.50 14.57
C GLU A 219 -14.24 -13.24 15.38
N TRP A 220 -15.24 -12.50 14.93
CA TRP A 220 -15.64 -11.27 15.60
C TRP A 220 -17.15 -11.05 15.50
N GLN A 221 -17.71 -10.36 16.48
CA GLN A 221 -19.08 -9.90 16.50
C GLN A 221 -19.11 -8.43 16.93
N LYS A 222 -19.96 -7.64 16.30
CA LYS A 222 -20.13 -6.24 16.70
C LYS A 222 -20.64 -6.15 18.14
N ALA A 223 -19.97 -5.38 18.97
CA ALA A 223 -20.51 -4.98 20.25
C ALA A 223 -21.73 -4.05 20.05
N THR A 224 -22.64 -4.02 20.99
CA THR A 224 -23.65 -2.96 21.01
C THR A 224 -22.99 -1.64 21.37
N LEU A 225 -23.53 -0.52 20.89
CA LEU A 225 -22.96 0.80 21.19
C LEU A 225 -22.96 1.05 22.71
N SER A 226 -24.01 0.66 23.42
CA SER A 226 -24.10 0.80 24.88
C SER A 226 -22.98 0.06 25.59
N ASN A 227 -22.80 -1.24 25.30
CA ASN A 227 -21.73 -2.04 25.91
C ASN A 227 -20.34 -1.50 25.57
N PHE A 228 -20.14 -0.99 24.36
CA PHE A 228 -18.88 -0.38 23.97
C PHE A 228 -18.59 0.88 24.81
N VAL A 229 -19.57 1.80 24.92
CA VAL A 229 -19.43 3.03 25.70
C VAL A 229 -19.20 2.75 27.18
N GLU A 230 -19.98 1.82 27.78
CA GLU A 230 -19.79 1.41 29.16
C GLU A 230 -18.40 0.86 29.45
N ASN A 231 -17.86 0.02 28.53
CA ASN A 231 -16.50 -0.51 28.66
C ASN A 231 -15.44 0.59 28.57
N VAL A 232 -15.59 1.54 27.64
CA VAL A 232 -14.66 2.69 27.52
C VAL A 232 -14.67 3.53 28.80
N ILE A 233 -15.86 3.88 29.30
CA ILE A 233 -15.99 4.67 30.54
C ILE A 233 -15.32 3.95 31.72
N ARG A 234 -15.55 2.64 31.85
CA ARG A 234 -14.94 1.84 32.94
C ARG A 234 -13.41 1.86 32.81
N THR A 235 -12.85 1.63 31.64
CA THR A 235 -11.39 1.62 31.43
C THR A 235 -10.74 2.98 31.68
N LEU A 236 -11.45 4.08 31.43
CA LEU A 236 -10.94 5.44 31.70
C LEU A 236 -11.05 5.85 33.18
N ALA A 237 -11.84 5.12 33.98
CA ALA A 237 -12.03 5.38 35.42
C ALA A 237 -11.05 4.60 36.32
N GLU A 238 -10.33 3.62 35.77
CA GLU A 238 -9.26 2.86 36.39
C GLU A 238 -7.90 3.56 36.24
#